data_31123fdae3f11428642a230abecd00a4
#
_entry.id   31123fdae3f11428642a230abecd00a4
#
_cell.length_a   1.000
_cell.length_b   1.000
_cell.length_c   1.000
_cell.angle_alpha   90.00
_cell.angle_beta   90.00
_cell.angle_gamma   90.00
#
_symmetry.space_group_name_H-M   'P 1'
#
loop_
_entity.id
_entity.type
_entity.pdbx_description
1 polymer ?
#
loop_
_entity_poly.entity_id
_entity_poly.type
_entity_poly.pdbx_seq_one_letter_code
_entity_poly.pdbx_strand_id
1 'polypeptide(L)'
;MGRSFESVRQGVKGPIDHWAKAARALKKEDKPYGERLVALAKLHSSEAFYGCDDPLEAVVFSVLVEMLKQQEKQARERERKESEETHNVDP
;
A
#
# COMPACT_ATOMS: atom_id res chain seq x y z
N MET A 1 -12.18 14.82 20.36
CA MET A 1 -12.20 15.79 19.29
C MET A 1 -11.53 15.27 18.05
N GLY A 2 -12.24 15.32 16.94
CA GLY A 2 -11.68 14.82 15.69
C GLY A 2 -10.65 15.77 15.09
N ARG A 3 -9.70 15.21 14.38
CA ARG A 3 -8.75 16.00 13.60
C ARG A 3 -9.45 16.54 12.36
N SER A 4 -9.06 17.74 11.94
CA SER A 4 -9.57 18.27 10.70
C SER A 4 -8.97 17.50 9.52
N PHE A 5 -9.65 17.53 8.39
CA PHE A 5 -9.17 16.86 7.18
C PHE A 5 -7.77 17.36 6.79
N GLU A 6 -7.55 18.66 6.87
CA GLU A 6 -6.25 19.26 6.55
C GLU A 6 -5.14 18.81 7.49
N SER A 7 -5.42 18.77 8.79
CA SER A 7 -4.39 18.37 9.74
C SER A 7 -4.04 16.88 9.60
N VAL A 8 -5.00 16.05 9.21
CA VAL A 8 -4.74 14.65 8.91
C VAL A 8 -3.81 14.51 7.71
N ARG A 9 -4.10 15.22 6.62
CA ARG A 9 -3.26 15.18 5.42
C ARG A 9 -1.85 15.67 5.70
N GLN A 10 -1.71 16.76 6.46
CA GLN A 10 -0.41 17.30 6.83
C GLN A 10 0.35 16.38 7.76
N GLY A 11 -0.37 15.71 8.66
CA GLY A 11 0.25 14.78 9.59
C GLY A 11 0.96 13.62 8.91
N VAL A 12 0.37 13.07 7.84
CA VAL A 12 0.98 11.94 7.12
C VAL A 12 1.97 12.37 6.05
N LYS A 13 2.00 13.64 5.70
CA LYS A 13 2.89 14.15 4.66
C LYS A 13 4.36 13.97 5.00
N GLY A 14 4.74 14.23 6.26
CA GLY A 14 6.12 14.10 6.71
C GLY A 14 6.69 12.71 6.48
N PRO A 15 6.08 11.65 7.02
CA PRO A 15 6.53 10.29 6.76
C PRO A 15 6.56 9.93 5.28
N ILE A 16 5.55 10.34 4.52
CA ILE A 16 5.49 10.03 3.09
C ILE A 16 6.63 10.72 2.35
N ASP A 17 6.92 11.97 2.67
CA ASP A 17 8.05 12.70 2.06
C ASP A 17 9.39 12.03 2.40
N HIS A 18 9.55 11.55 3.63
CA HIS A 18 10.75 10.82 4.03
C HIS A 18 10.90 9.52 3.23
N TRP A 19 9.79 8.81 3.03
CA TRP A 19 9.80 7.58 2.26
C TRP A 19 10.15 7.85 0.79
N ALA A 20 9.62 8.94 0.23
CA ALA A 20 9.96 9.33 -1.14
C ALA A 20 11.45 9.62 -1.29
N LYS A 21 12.04 10.30 -0.29
CA LYS A 21 13.46 10.59 -0.26
C LYS A 21 14.27 9.30 -0.15
N ALA A 22 13.87 8.39 0.72
CA ALA A 22 14.53 7.10 0.88
C ALA A 22 14.45 6.27 -0.42
N ALA A 23 13.31 6.30 -1.10
CA ALA A 23 13.14 5.57 -2.36
C ALA A 23 14.13 6.08 -3.41
N ARG A 24 14.36 7.38 -3.46
CA ARG A 24 15.32 7.96 -4.41
C ARG A 24 16.76 7.58 -4.10
N ALA A 25 17.05 7.23 -2.86
CA ALA A 25 18.38 6.83 -2.43
C ALA A 25 18.69 5.36 -2.67
N LEU A 26 17.72 4.58 -3.07
CA LEU A 26 17.91 3.16 -3.33
C LEU A 26 18.74 2.94 -4.58
N LYS A 27 19.29 1.73 -4.71
CA LYS A 27 19.98 1.32 -5.94
C LYS A 27 18.99 1.37 -7.11
N LYS A 28 19.54 1.53 -8.30
CA LYS A 28 18.74 1.68 -9.51
C LYS A 28 17.67 0.59 -9.67
N GLU A 29 18.06 -0.66 -9.46
CA GLU A 29 17.14 -1.78 -9.60
C GLU A 29 16.06 -1.83 -8.51
N ASP A 30 16.28 -1.16 -7.40
CA ASP A 30 15.35 -1.16 -6.27
C ASP A 30 14.41 0.05 -6.25
N LYS A 31 14.77 1.10 -6.99
CA LYS A 31 13.96 2.33 -7.00
C LYS A 31 12.49 2.13 -7.35
N PRO A 32 12.15 1.31 -8.36
CA PRO A 32 10.73 1.10 -8.68
C PRO A 32 9.93 0.55 -7.51
N TYR A 33 10.53 -0.30 -6.69
CA TYR A 33 9.86 -0.84 -5.51
C TYR A 33 9.65 0.21 -4.44
N GLY A 34 10.65 1.07 -4.23
CA GLY A 34 10.52 2.18 -3.30
C GLY A 34 9.44 3.16 -3.73
N GLU A 35 9.38 3.50 -5.00
CA GLU A 35 8.34 4.36 -5.54
C GLU A 35 6.95 3.76 -5.36
N ARG A 36 6.85 2.46 -5.55
CA ARG A 36 5.59 1.76 -5.34
C ARG A 36 5.15 1.79 -3.89
N LEU A 37 6.09 1.63 -2.95
CA LEU A 37 5.77 1.76 -1.53
C LEU A 37 5.21 3.13 -1.20
N VAL A 38 5.80 4.19 -1.76
CA VAL A 38 5.30 5.55 -1.54
C VAL A 38 3.88 5.69 -2.07
N ALA A 39 3.60 5.14 -3.24
CA ALA A 39 2.25 5.18 -3.80
C ALA A 39 1.25 4.46 -2.91
N LEU A 40 1.62 3.27 -2.42
CA LEU A 40 0.77 2.50 -1.51
C LEU A 40 0.53 3.24 -0.19
N ALA A 41 1.56 3.93 0.29
CA ALA A 41 1.45 4.70 1.52
C ALA A 41 0.40 5.80 1.43
N LYS A 42 0.22 6.38 0.26
CA LYS A 42 -0.75 7.46 0.06
C LYS A 42 -2.19 7.01 0.02
N LEU A 43 -2.44 5.76 -0.29
CA LEU A 43 -3.80 5.29 -0.56
C LEU A 43 -4.74 5.36 0.63
N HIS A 44 -4.29 4.95 1.81
CA HIS A 44 -5.15 4.86 2.98
C HIS A 44 -4.60 5.57 4.21
N SER A 45 -3.46 6.28 4.08
CA SER A 45 -2.80 6.84 5.26
C SER A 45 -3.65 7.89 5.97
N SER A 46 -4.37 8.72 5.22
CA SER A 46 -5.22 9.73 5.84
C SER A 46 -6.38 9.10 6.61
N GLU A 47 -6.98 8.06 6.06
CA GLU A 47 -8.04 7.32 6.74
C GLU A 47 -7.51 6.66 8.01
N ALA A 48 -6.37 6.00 7.89
CA ALA A 48 -5.77 5.29 9.02
C ALA A 48 -5.35 6.24 10.14
N PHE A 49 -4.96 7.47 9.80
CA PHE A 49 -4.52 8.44 10.79
C PHE A 49 -5.66 8.87 11.74
N TYR A 50 -6.91 8.71 11.34
CA TYR A 50 -8.03 8.96 12.26
C TYR A 50 -8.05 7.92 13.39
N GLY A 51 -7.61 6.70 13.10
CA GLY A 51 -7.56 5.64 14.10
C GLY A 51 -6.21 5.47 14.78
N CYS A 52 -5.15 5.97 14.17
CA CYS A 52 -3.79 5.87 14.71
C CYS A 52 -3.31 7.25 15.13
N ASP A 53 -2.66 7.35 16.29
CA ASP A 53 -2.12 8.62 16.75
C ASP A 53 -0.82 9.00 16.05
N ASP A 54 -0.06 7.99 15.64
CA ASP A 54 1.24 8.18 15.01
C ASP A 54 1.11 8.19 13.48
N PRO A 55 1.52 9.29 12.82
CA PRO A 55 1.44 9.34 11.36
C PRO A 55 2.26 8.27 10.64
N LEU A 56 3.41 7.88 11.20
CA LEU A 56 4.20 6.80 10.60
C LEU A 56 3.45 5.48 10.66
N GLU A 57 2.82 5.19 11.79
CA GLU A 57 2.00 4.00 11.93
C GLU A 57 0.88 3.96 10.88
N ALA A 58 0.23 5.11 10.67
CA ALA A 58 -0.83 5.21 9.66
C ALA A 58 -0.32 4.93 8.26
N VAL A 59 0.88 5.42 7.93
CA VAL A 59 1.49 5.19 6.61
C VAL A 59 1.80 3.70 6.42
N VAL A 60 2.40 3.06 7.42
CA VAL A 60 2.70 1.63 7.36
C VAL A 60 1.42 0.81 7.26
N PHE A 61 0.41 1.16 8.04
CA PHE A 61 -0.88 0.49 7.99
C PHE A 61 -1.49 0.56 6.58
N SER A 62 -1.40 1.72 5.95
CA SER A 62 -1.89 1.91 4.58
C SER A 62 -1.23 0.94 3.61
N VAL A 63 0.08 0.81 3.68
CA VAL A 63 0.84 -0.10 2.81
C VAL A 63 0.38 -1.54 3.04
N LEU A 64 0.26 -1.96 4.30
CA LEU A 64 -0.11 -3.32 4.63
C LEU A 64 -1.53 -3.66 4.16
N VAL A 65 -2.45 -2.75 4.33
CA VAL A 65 -3.83 -2.95 3.86
C VAL A 65 -3.86 -3.18 2.36
N GLU A 66 -3.15 -2.34 1.63
CA GLU A 66 -3.16 -2.45 0.17
C GLU A 66 -2.45 -3.71 -0.31
N MET A 67 -1.36 -4.09 0.35
CA MET A 67 -0.65 -5.33 0.02
C MET A 67 -1.55 -6.55 0.22
N LEU A 68 -2.30 -6.58 1.32
CA LEU A 68 -3.24 -7.67 1.55
C LEU A 68 -4.31 -7.74 0.47
N LYS A 69 -4.85 -6.59 0.09
CA LYS A 69 -5.86 -6.54 -0.98
C LYS A 69 -5.31 -7.11 -2.28
N GLN A 70 -4.09 -6.72 -2.62
CA GLN A 70 -3.46 -7.17 -3.86
C GLN A 70 -3.16 -8.68 -3.81
N GLN A 71 -2.70 -9.18 -2.68
CA GLN A 71 -2.43 -10.60 -2.52
C GLN A 71 -3.69 -11.44 -2.66
N GLU A 72 -4.78 -11.01 -2.04
CA GLU A 72 -6.04 -11.71 -2.15
C GLU A 72 -6.59 -11.72 -3.58
N LYS A 73 -6.45 -10.59 -4.25
CA LYS A 73 -6.88 -10.48 -5.64
C LYS A 73 -6.08 -11.44 -6.53
N GLN A 74 -4.77 -11.49 -6.33
CA GLN A 74 -3.91 -12.40 -7.09
C GLN A 74 -4.23 -13.86 -6.82
N ALA A 75 -4.52 -14.19 -5.56
CA ALA A 75 -4.88 -15.55 -5.19
C ALA A 75 -6.18 -15.99 -5.86
N ARG A 76 -7.18 -15.10 -5.90
CA ARG A 76 -8.44 -15.39 -6.59
C ARG A 76 -8.23 -15.58 -8.08
N GLU A 77 -7.40 -14.75 -8.68
CA GLU A 77 -7.10 -14.88 -10.11
C GLU A 77 -6.38 -16.18 -10.42
N ARG A 78 -5.46 -16.60 -9.55
CA ARG A 78 -4.78 -17.89 -9.71
C ARG A 78 -5.76 -19.05 -9.62
N GLU A 79 -6.62 -19.03 -8.63
CA GLU A 79 -7.63 -20.07 -8.45
C GLU A 79 -8.55 -20.16 -9.65
N ARG A 80 -8.96 -19.02 -10.18
CA ARG A 80 -9.80 -18.98 -11.37
C ARG A 80 -9.09 -19.58 -12.57
N LYS A 81 -7.83 -19.21 -12.78
CA LYS A 81 -7.04 -19.73 -13.89
C LYS A 81 -6.80 -21.22 -13.77
N GLU A 82 -6.49 -21.70 -12.58
CA GLU A 82 -6.30 -23.14 -12.36
C GLU A 82 -7.60 -23.90 -12.61
N SER A 83 -8.71 -23.36 -12.19
CA SER A 83 -10.00 -23.95 -12.42
C SER A 83 -10.33 -24.01 -13.91
N GLU A 84 -10.03 -22.96 -14.65
CA GLU A 84 -10.23 -22.93 -16.11
C GLU A 84 -9.33 -23.93 -16.81
N GLU A 85 -8.07 -24.02 -16.40
CA GLU A 85 -7.12 -24.99 -16.99
C GLU A 85 -7.54 -26.41 -16.74
N THR A 86 -7.96 -26.70 -15.50
CA THR A 86 -8.43 -28.04 -15.15
C THR A 86 -9.68 -28.39 -15.96
N HIS A 87 -10.55 -27.41 -16.17
CA HIS A 87 -11.76 -27.59 -16.92
C HIS A 87 -11.48 -27.88 -18.40
N ASN A 88 -10.39 -27.30 -18.93
CA ASN A 88 -10.01 -27.45 -20.32
C ASN A 88 -9.19 -28.71 -20.60
N VAL A 89 -8.66 -29.35 -19.57
CA VAL A 89 -7.86 -30.56 -19.72
C VAL A 89 -8.76 -31.79 -19.68
N ASP A 90 -9.75 -31.78 -20.44
CA ASP A 90 -10.68 -32.86 -20.45
C ASP A 90 -10.21 -34.01 -21.32
N PRO A 91 -10.37 -35.25 -20.90
CA PRO A 91 -9.99 -36.43 -21.70
C PRO A 91 -10.82 -36.58 -22.95
#